data_4f2b32501cc0c4542a2099dbe209f3f7
#
_entry.id   4f2b32501cc0c4542a2099dbe209f3f7
#
_cell.length_a   1.000
_cell.length_b   1.000
_cell.length_c   1.000
_cell.angle_alpha   90.00
_cell.angle_beta   90.00
_cell.angle_gamma   90.00
#
_symmetry.space_group_name_H-M   'P 1'
#
loop_
_entity.id
_entity.type
_entity.pdbx_description
1 polymer ?
#
loop_
_entity_poly.entity_id
_entity_poly.type
_entity_poly.pdbx_seq_one_letter_code
_entity_poly.pdbx_strand_id
1 'polypeptide(L)'
;MLFRSATKVRYWAIPGQVGYAHILGGLEKDGRTGAISTDPENHDLMCRLRAEKVARISVPDLTVQGDADDADLLIVGFGSTYGHLMSAMEELRAKGYKVAQAQFRHINPLPKNTAEVLGKYKKVVVAEQNLGQLAAYLRSKVDGFVPFQFNQVKGQPFVVSELVENFETLLKAPSSAV
;
A
#
# COMPACT_ATOMS: atom_id res chain seq x y z
N MET A 1 -28.99 -2.11 12.46
CA MET A 1 -27.84 -1.21 12.21
C MET A 1 -27.75 -0.94 10.72
N LEU A 2 -28.17 0.23 10.27
CA LEU A 2 -28.34 0.54 8.84
C LEU A 2 -27.01 0.94 8.19
N PHE A 3 -26.55 0.19 7.20
CA PHE A 3 -25.43 0.54 6.30
C PHE A 3 -25.81 1.61 5.25
N ARG A 4 -26.75 2.50 5.55
CA ARG A 4 -27.35 3.37 4.55
C ARG A 4 -27.08 4.84 4.77
N SER A 5 -25.82 5.22 4.62
CA SER A 5 -25.51 6.60 4.25
C SER A 5 -24.95 6.61 2.81
N ALA A 6 -24.95 7.76 2.16
CA ALA A 6 -24.27 7.94 0.88
C ALA A 6 -22.78 7.59 0.97
N THR A 7 -22.20 7.67 2.17
CA THR A 7 -20.81 7.33 2.47
C THR A 7 -20.57 5.84 2.75
N LYS A 8 -21.62 4.99 2.77
CA LYS A 8 -21.56 3.57 3.17
C LYS A 8 -21.09 3.35 4.61
N VAL A 9 -21.10 4.38 5.44
CA VAL A 9 -20.78 4.29 6.86
C VAL A 9 -22.07 4.01 7.62
N ARG A 10 -22.03 3.02 8.51
CA ARG A 10 -23.18 2.67 9.38
C ARG A 10 -23.34 3.69 10.51
N TYR A 11 -24.58 3.84 10.97
CA TYR A 11 -24.85 4.57 12.21
C TYR A 11 -24.38 3.74 13.42
N TRP A 12 -23.93 4.42 14.44
CA TRP A 12 -23.49 3.81 15.68
C TRP A 12 -24.62 3.82 16.72
N ALA A 13 -24.82 2.70 17.40
CA ALA A 13 -25.57 2.67 18.65
C ALA A 13 -24.56 2.92 19.79
N ILE A 14 -24.79 3.97 20.55
CA ILE A 14 -23.93 4.29 21.70
C ILE A 14 -24.28 3.34 22.86
N PRO A 15 -23.31 2.71 23.52
CA PRO A 15 -23.57 1.87 24.68
C PRO A 15 -24.40 2.60 25.75
N GLY A 16 -25.47 1.97 26.22
CA GLY A 16 -26.44 2.56 27.18
C GLY A 16 -27.57 3.37 26.54
N GLN A 17 -27.57 3.57 25.22
CA GLN A 17 -28.69 4.25 24.54
C GLN A 17 -29.94 3.39 24.56
N VAL A 18 -31.05 3.95 25.10
CA VAL A 18 -32.35 3.25 25.25
C VAL A 18 -32.91 2.86 23.86
N GLY A 19 -33.42 1.65 23.75
CA GLY A 19 -34.01 1.12 22.51
C GLY A 19 -32.98 0.58 21.47
N TYR A 20 -31.67 0.65 21.75
CA TYR A 20 -30.64 0.19 20.84
C TYR A 20 -29.86 -1.02 21.35
N ALA A 21 -30.41 -1.74 22.33
CA ALA A 21 -29.82 -3.01 22.78
C ALA A 21 -29.81 -4.03 21.64
N HIS A 22 -28.66 -4.63 21.38
CA HIS A 22 -28.48 -5.62 20.32
C HIS A 22 -27.33 -6.57 20.66
N ILE A 23 -27.33 -7.74 20.02
CA ILE A 23 -26.27 -8.73 20.20
C ILE A 23 -25.01 -8.28 19.45
N LEU A 24 -23.92 -8.09 20.20
CA LEU A 24 -22.58 -7.88 19.64
C LEU A 24 -21.90 -9.24 19.51
N GLY A 25 -21.66 -9.67 18.30
CA GLY A 25 -20.95 -10.90 18.03
C GLY A 25 -20.25 -10.83 16.67
N GLY A 26 -19.34 -11.77 16.41
CA GLY A 26 -18.60 -11.87 15.17
C GLY A 26 -19.43 -12.34 13.97
N LEU A 27 -20.67 -12.74 14.18
CA LEU A 27 -21.57 -13.20 13.12
C LEU A 27 -22.05 -12.04 12.26
N GLU A 28 -22.30 -12.34 10.98
CA GLU A 28 -22.84 -11.37 10.03
C GLU A 28 -24.22 -10.87 10.43
N LYS A 29 -24.49 -9.64 10.11
CA LYS A 29 -25.75 -8.97 10.40
C LYS A 29 -26.49 -8.62 9.13
N ASP A 30 -27.81 -8.69 9.17
CA ASP A 30 -28.65 -8.09 8.13
C ASP A 30 -28.35 -6.59 8.03
N GLY A 31 -28.19 -6.12 6.80
CA GLY A 31 -27.77 -4.74 6.52
C GLY A 31 -28.80 -3.68 6.90
N ARG A 32 -30.06 -4.04 7.15
CA ARG A 32 -31.17 -3.13 7.50
C ARG A 32 -31.50 -3.18 8.97
N THR A 33 -31.64 -4.38 9.51
CA THR A 33 -32.14 -4.61 10.87
C THR A 33 -31.02 -4.72 11.89
N GLY A 34 -29.84 -5.15 11.48
CA GLY A 34 -28.73 -5.46 12.37
C GLY A 34 -28.89 -6.78 13.12
N ALA A 35 -29.92 -7.55 12.83
CA ALA A 35 -30.10 -8.90 13.37
C ALA A 35 -29.06 -9.86 12.77
N ILE A 36 -28.72 -10.94 13.49
CA ILE A 36 -27.87 -12.00 12.95
C ILE A 36 -28.55 -12.60 11.71
N SER A 37 -27.78 -12.76 10.64
CA SER A 37 -28.26 -13.30 9.36
C SER A 37 -27.33 -14.38 8.85
N THR A 38 -27.90 -15.48 8.42
CA THR A 38 -27.23 -16.57 7.68
C THR A 38 -27.72 -16.63 6.22
N ASP A 39 -28.46 -15.61 5.79
CA ASP A 39 -28.97 -15.50 4.43
C ASP A 39 -27.81 -15.27 3.43
N PRO A 40 -27.64 -16.12 2.40
CA PRO A 40 -26.57 -15.99 1.42
C PRO A 40 -26.64 -14.73 0.58
N GLU A 41 -27.85 -14.21 0.27
CA GLU A 41 -28.02 -12.97 -0.48
C GLU A 41 -27.59 -11.75 0.35
N ASN A 42 -27.92 -11.77 1.65
CA ASN A 42 -27.42 -10.75 2.57
C ASN A 42 -25.89 -10.82 2.69
N HIS A 43 -25.31 -12.04 2.67
CA HIS A 43 -23.84 -12.20 2.73
C HIS A 43 -23.16 -11.58 1.50
N ASP A 44 -23.63 -11.87 0.29
CA ASP A 44 -23.09 -11.25 -0.95
C ASP A 44 -23.21 -9.72 -0.89
N LEU A 45 -24.39 -9.22 -0.54
CA LEU A 45 -24.63 -7.78 -0.39
C LEU A 45 -23.65 -7.14 0.60
N MET A 46 -23.49 -7.73 1.77
CA MET A 46 -22.63 -7.17 2.82
C MET A 46 -21.14 -7.23 2.44
N CYS A 47 -20.70 -8.26 1.72
CA CYS A 47 -19.34 -8.34 1.18
C CYS A 47 -19.09 -7.22 0.17
N ARG A 48 -20.00 -6.98 -0.77
CA ARG A 48 -19.89 -5.90 -1.76
C ARG A 48 -19.90 -4.52 -1.10
N LEU A 49 -20.77 -4.29 -0.13
CA LEU A 49 -20.83 -3.02 0.59
C LEU A 49 -19.55 -2.73 1.38
N ARG A 50 -18.93 -3.74 1.98
CA ARG A 50 -17.63 -3.59 2.67
C ARG A 50 -16.51 -3.28 1.69
N ALA A 51 -16.45 -3.97 0.57
CA ALA A 51 -15.45 -3.72 -0.47
C ALA A 51 -15.62 -2.31 -1.06
N GLU A 52 -16.85 -1.91 -1.41
CA GLU A 52 -17.15 -0.58 -1.94
C GLU A 52 -16.81 0.53 -0.94
N LYS A 53 -17.10 0.32 0.34
CA LYS A 53 -16.74 1.28 1.40
C LYS A 53 -15.25 1.56 1.42
N VAL A 54 -14.42 0.53 1.33
CA VAL A 54 -12.96 0.67 1.31
C VAL A 54 -12.51 1.34 0.01
N ALA A 55 -13.03 0.91 -1.14
CA ALA A 55 -12.68 1.48 -2.43
C ALA A 55 -12.99 2.98 -2.58
N ARG A 56 -13.95 3.49 -1.81
CA ARG A 56 -14.34 4.92 -1.79
C ARG A 56 -13.48 5.81 -0.88
N ILE A 57 -12.56 5.24 -0.12
CA ILE A 57 -11.69 6.05 0.73
C ILE A 57 -10.80 6.90 -0.19
N SER A 58 -10.88 8.22 -0.03
CA SER A 58 -9.98 9.13 -0.71
C SER A 58 -8.62 9.09 -0.03
N VAL A 59 -7.59 8.74 -0.78
CA VAL A 59 -6.20 8.76 -0.32
C VAL A 59 -5.41 9.76 -1.17
N PRO A 60 -4.42 10.44 -0.58
CA PRO A 60 -3.54 11.34 -1.33
C PRO A 60 -2.77 10.60 -2.42
N ASP A 61 -2.38 11.33 -3.44
CA ASP A 61 -1.50 10.82 -4.49
C ASP A 61 -0.13 10.41 -3.93
N LEU A 62 0.47 9.41 -4.55
CA LEU A 62 1.82 8.97 -4.25
C LEU A 62 2.80 10.07 -4.68
N THR A 63 3.56 10.56 -3.71
CA THR A 63 4.59 11.57 -3.96
C THR A 63 5.95 10.92 -4.14
N VAL A 64 6.75 11.51 -5.03
CA VAL A 64 8.14 11.09 -5.29
C VAL A 64 9.08 12.16 -4.78
N GLN A 65 10.13 11.75 -4.10
CA GLN A 65 11.18 12.59 -3.56
C GLN A 65 12.51 12.31 -4.27
N GLY A 66 13.44 13.26 -4.22
CA GLY A 66 14.72 13.12 -4.92
C GLY A 66 14.63 13.59 -6.38
N ASP A 67 15.26 12.86 -7.29
CA ASP A 67 15.35 13.21 -8.72
C ASP A 67 14.10 12.72 -9.48
N ALA A 68 12.92 13.21 -9.05
CA ALA A 68 11.61 12.71 -9.46
C ALA A 68 11.34 12.73 -10.98
N ASP A 69 12.02 13.61 -11.73
CA ASP A 69 11.78 13.77 -13.17
C ASP A 69 12.65 12.88 -14.05
N ASP A 70 13.86 12.55 -13.60
CA ASP A 70 14.88 11.90 -14.43
C ASP A 70 15.71 10.82 -13.69
N ALA A 71 15.14 10.24 -12.61
CA ALA A 71 15.83 9.19 -11.87
C ALA A 71 16.06 7.92 -12.70
N ASP A 72 17.25 7.36 -12.58
CA ASP A 72 17.63 6.07 -13.15
C ASP A 72 17.08 4.89 -12.34
N LEU A 73 16.76 5.13 -11.05
CA LEU A 73 16.19 4.16 -10.13
C LEU A 73 15.14 4.82 -9.23
N LEU A 74 13.94 4.24 -9.17
CA LEU A 74 12.95 4.54 -8.15
C LEU A 74 13.03 3.52 -7.02
N ILE A 75 13.24 3.99 -5.79
CA ILE A 75 13.17 3.17 -4.58
C ILE A 75 11.75 3.26 -4.02
N VAL A 76 11.09 2.12 -3.87
CA VAL A 76 9.74 2.02 -3.34
C VAL A 76 9.76 1.36 -1.97
N GLY A 77 9.12 1.99 -1.02
CA GLY A 77 8.98 1.50 0.35
C GLY A 77 7.58 1.65 0.91
N PHE A 78 7.39 1.10 2.10
CA PHE A 78 6.13 1.11 2.83
C PHE A 78 6.38 1.10 4.35
N GLY A 79 5.56 1.83 5.09
CA GLY A 79 5.60 1.84 6.56
C GLY A 79 6.90 2.40 7.13
N SER A 80 7.50 1.71 8.11
CA SER A 80 8.67 2.16 8.88
C SER A 80 9.99 2.13 8.12
N THR A 81 10.03 1.66 6.87
CA THR A 81 11.24 1.64 6.05
C THR A 81 11.67 3.02 5.55
N TYR A 82 10.80 4.03 5.64
CA TYR A 82 10.97 5.36 5.07
C TYR A 82 12.34 5.99 5.34
N GLY A 83 12.72 6.12 6.61
CA GLY A 83 13.95 6.82 7.00
C GLY A 83 15.21 6.18 6.41
N HIS A 84 15.30 4.85 6.43
CA HIS A 84 16.45 4.11 5.91
C HIS A 84 16.55 4.23 4.39
N LEU A 85 15.42 4.15 3.68
CA LEU A 85 15.38 4.31 2.23
C LEU A 85 15.69 5.74 1.81
N MET A 86 15.22 6.73 2.59
CA MET A 86 15.55 8.14 2.38
C MET A 86 17.06 8.37 2.52
N SER A 87 17.67 7.89 3.61
CA SER A 87 19.12 8.02 3.81
C SER A 87 19.92 7.33 2.69
N ALA A 88 19.49 6.16 2.27
CA ALA A 88 20.15 5.47 1.15
C ALA A 88 20.02 6.25 -0.18
N MET A 89 18.86 6.84 -0.46
CA MET A 89 18.67 7.71 -1.62
C MET A 89 19.58 8.93 -1.56
N GLU A 90 19.67 9.61 -0.41
CA GLU A 90 20.50 10.80 -0.23
C GLU A 90 21.99 10.47 -0.40
N GLU A 91 22.46 9.34 0.16
CA GLU A 91 23.86 8.89 -0.04
C GLU A 91 24.16 8.57 -1.52
N LEU A 92 23.26 7.91 -2.23
CA LEU A 92 23.41 7.64 -3.66
C LEU A 92 23.45 8.93 -4.48
N ARG A 93 22.59 9.90 -4.17
CA ARG A 93 22.60 11.21 -4.82
C ARG A 93 23.90 11.98 -4.55
N ALA A 94 24.42 11.90 -3.32
CA ALA A 94 25.71 12.48 -2.99
C ALA A 94 26.89 11.86 -3.76
N LYS A 95 26.76 10.59 -4.19
CA LYS A 95 27.69 9.91 -5.10
C LYS A 95 27.47 10.23 -6.59
N GLY A 96 26.48 11.08 -6.92
CA GLY A 96 26.19 11.52 -8.29
C GLY A 96 25.20 10.65 -9.06
N TYR A 97 24.54 9.68 -8.42
CA TYR A 97 23.47 8.90 -9.05
C TYR A 97 22.14 9.67 -9.03
N LYS A 98 21.33 9.50 -10.07
CA LYS A 98 19.98 10.03 -10.14
C LYS A 98 18.99 9.02 -9.55
N VAL A 99 18.54 9.27 -8.33
CA VAL A 99 17.69 8.34 -7.57
C VAL A 99 16.51 9.08 -6.97
N ALA A 100 15.36 8.43 -7.04
CA ALA A 100 14.13 8.91 -6.43
C ALA A 100 13.56 7.88 -5.46
N GLN A 101 12.71 8.34 -4.54
CA GLN A 101 11.99 7.49 -3.60
C GLN A 101 10.49 7.78 -3.61
N ALA A 102 9.69 6.73 -3.58
CA ALA A 102 8.25 6.78 -3.33
C ALA A 102 7.90 5.93 -2.12
N GLN A 103 7.23 6.53 -1.13
CA GLN A 103 6.83 5.83 0.09
C GLN A 103 5.32 5.66 0.15
N PHE A 104 4.84 4.44 0.11
CA PHE A 104 3.43 4.14 0.30
C PHE A 104 3.03 4.34 1.77
N ARG A 105 2.05 5.19 1.99
CA ARG A 105 1.37 5.39 3.28
C ARG A 105 0.02 4.67 3.32
N HIS A 106 -0.58 4.49 2.15
CA HIS A 106 -1.86 3.81 1.93
C HIS A 106 -1.65 2.72 0.87
N ILE A 107 -2.05 1.51 1.19
CA ILE A 107 -1.90 0.35 0.29
C ILE A 107 -3.24 -0.25 -0.13
N ASN A 108 -4.33 0.07 0.60
CA ASN A 108 -5.68 -0.36 0.22
C ASN A 108 -6.73 0.66 0.68
N PRO A 109 -7.27 1.50 -0.21
CA PRO A 109 -6.96 1.57 -1.63
C PRO A 109 -5.55 2.16 -1.87
N LEU A 110 -4.97 1.83 -3.02
CA LEU A 110 -3.75 2.48 -3.48
C LEU A 110 -4.03 3.93 -3.92
N PRO A 111 -3.03 4.84 -3.85
CA PRO A 111 -3.08 6.13 -4.52
C PRO A 111 -3.44 5.99 -6.00
N LYS A 112 -4.28 6.89 -6.52
CA LYS A 112 -4.79 6.78 -7.89
C LYS A 112 -3.72 6.86 -8.96
N ASN A 113 -2.65 7.61 -8.70
CA ASN A 113 -1.51 7.78 -9.60
C ASN A 113 -0.44 6.68 -9.49
N THR A 114 -0.71 5.59 -8.76
CA THR A 114 0.28 4.51 -8.51
C THR A 114 0.85 3.94 -9.80
N ALA A 115 -0.01 3.57 -10.75
CA ALA A 115 0.44 2.97 -12.02
C ALA A 115 1.27 3.97 -12.86
N GLU A 116 0.88 5.24 -12.90
CA GLU A 116 1.60 6.31 -13.56
C GLU A 116 3.00 6.50 -12.97
N VAL A 117 3.08 6.63 -11.63
CA VAL A 117 4.36 6.81 -10.94
C VAL A 117 5.29 5.61 -11.15
N LEU A 118 4.79 4.38 -10.98
CA LEU A 118 5.61 3.18 -11.13
C LEU A 118 6.03 2.93 -12.58
N GLY A 119 5.20 3.32 -13.54
CA GLY A 119 5.49 3.18 -14.99
C GLY A 119 6.44 4.24 -15.55
N LYS A 120 6.69 5.33 -14.82
CA LYS A 120 7.57 6.42 -15.27
C LYS A 120 9.05 6.01 -15.33
N TYR A 121 9.47 5.08 -14.45
CA TYR A 121 10.87 4.75 -14.26
C TYR A 121 11.25 3.41 -14.88
N LYS A 122 12.41 3.37 -15.53
CA LYS A 122 12.94 2.14 -16.17
C LYS A 122 13.35 1.08 -15.16
N LYS A 123 13.82 1.50 -13.99
CA LYS A 123 14.20 0.62 -12.89
C LYS A 123 13.43 1.03 -11.64
N VAL A 124 12.75 0.07 -11.05
CA VAL A 124 12.04 0.24 -9.78
C VAL A 124 12.49 -0.88 -8.85
N VAL A 125 12.90 -0.55 -7.64
CA VAL A 125 13.19 -1.52 -6.59
C VAL A 125 12.18 -1.37 -5.45
N VAL A 126 11.52 -2.45 -5.08
CA VAL A 126 10.69 -2.51 -3.88
C VAL A 126 11.52 -3.08 -2.74
N ALA A 127 11.74 -2.26 -1.70
CA ALA A 127 12.52 -2.63 -0.54
C ALA A 127 11.61 -2.84 0.68
N GLU A 128 11.56 -4.08 1.17
CA GLU A 128 10.63 -4.46 2.23
C GLU A 128 11.22 -5.42 3.26
N GLN A 129 10.78 -5.24 4.51
CA GLN A 129 11.20 -6.08 5.64
C GLN A 129 10.28 -7.30 5.80
N ASN A 130 10.05 -7.99 4.70
CA ASN A 130 9.24 -9.19 4.59
C ASN A 130 9.66 -10.00 3.34
N LEU A 131 8.88 -11.00 2.96
CA LEU A 131 9.17 -11.90 1.84
C LEU A 131 8.67 -11.38 0.47
N GLY A 132 8.46 -10.07 0.30
CA GLY A 132 8.04 -9.49 -0.98
C GLY A 132 6.52 -9.29 -1.13
N GLN A 133 5.80 -9.11 -0.01
CA GLN A 133 4.34 -8.96 -0.05
C GLN A 133 3.88 -7.70 -0.77
N LEU A 134 4.57 -6.56 -0.57
CA LEU A 134 4.23 -5.32 -1.27
C LEU A 134 4.51 -5.44 -2.77
N ALA A 135 5.66 -5.98 -3.15
CA ALA A 135 6.00 -6.20 -4.56
C ALA A 135 4.96 -7.09 -5.25
N ALA A 136 4.58 -8.20 -4.61
CA ALA A 136 3.54 -9.11 -5.11
C ALA A 136 2.17 -8.40 -5.23
N TYR A 137 1.81 -7.60 -4.23
CA TYR A 137 0.57 -6.84 -4.23
C TYR A 137 0.55 -5.79 -5.35
N LEU A 138 1.62 -5.02 -5.52
CA LEU A 138 1.72 -4.02 -6.60
C LEU A 138 1.64 -4.67 -7.98
N ARG A 139 2.30 -5.82 -8.19
CA ARG A 139 2.17 -6.61 -9.42
C ARG A 139 0.74 -7.06 -9.70
N SER A 140 -0.05 -7.33 -8.67
CA SER A 140 -1.46 -7.69 -8.82
C SER A 140 -2.37 -6.52 -9.18
N LYS A 141 -1.89 -5.28 -9.07
CA LYS A 141 -2.67 -4.04 -9.25
C LYS A 141 -2.21 -3.18 -10.41
N VAL A 142 -0.98 -3.38 -10.88
CA VAL A 142 -0.39 -2.60 -11.97
C VAL A 142 0.08 -3.57 -13.05
N ASP A 143 -0.59 -3.53 -14.18
CA ASP A 143 -0.33 -4.44 -15.30
C ASP A 143 1.11 -4.27 -15.81
N GLY A 144 1.79 -5.38 -16.03
CA GLY A 144 3.15 -5.39 -16.55
C GLY A 144 4.23 -4.87 -15.59
N PHE A 145 3.89 -4.57 -14.33
CA PHE A 145 4.86 -4.10 -13.35
C PHE A 145 5.73 -5.24 -12.82
N VAL A 146 7.04 -5.18 -13.10
CA VAL A 146 8.04 -6.17 -12.67
C VAL A 146 9.19 -5.43 -11.98
N PRO A 147 9.13 -5.21 -10.66
CA PRO A 147 10.19 -4.52 -9.92
C PRO A 147 11.34 -5.46 -9.58
N PHE A 148 12.52 -4.87 -9.40
CA PHE A 148 13.57 -5.47 -8.56
C PHE A 148 13.08 -5.54 -7.11
N GLN A 149 13.63 -6.44 -6.31
CA GLN A 149 13.24 -6.60 -4.92
C GLN A 149 14.46 -6.63 -4.01
N PHE A 150 14.35 -5.92 -2.89
CA PHE A 150 15.27 -6.04 -1.77
C PHE A 150 14.46 -6.47 -0.54
N ASN A 151 14.50 -7.76 -0.22
CA ASN A 151 13.73 -8.36 0.85
C ASN A 151 14.64 -8.75 2.02
N GLN A 152 14.30 -8.33 3.23
CA GLN A 152 15.04 -8.68 4.43
C GLN A 152 14.10 -9.09 5.56
N VAL A 153 14.31 -10.29 6.13
CA VAL A 153 13.49 -10.83 7.24
C VAL A 153 14.43 -11.15 8.40
N LYS A 154 14.95 -10.12 9.06
CA LYS A 154 15.91 -10.28 10.17
C LYS A 154 15.36 -9.76 11.51
N GLY A 155 14.16 -9.16 11.56
CA GLY A 155 13.64 -8.52 12.76
C GLY A 155 14.43 -7.28 13.19
N GLN A 156 15.24 -6.73 12.29
CA GLN A 156 16.06 -5.53 12.51
C GLN A 156 15.81 -4.54 11.38
N PRO A 157 15.96 -3.23 11.63
CA PRO A 157 15.90 -2.21 10.58
C PRO A 157 16.92 -2.48 9.46
N PHE A 158 16.68 -1.89 8.30
CA PHE A 158 17.65 -1.89 7.20
C PHE A 158 18.96 -1.22 7.62
N VAL A 159 20.07 -1.75 7.17
CA VAL A 159 21.39 -1.10 7.25
C VAL A 159 21.55 -0.25 5.99
N VAL A 160 21.78 1.05 6.15
CA VAL A 160 21.83 1.99 5.02
C VAL A 160 22.94 1.63 4.03
N SER A 161 24.13 1.23 4.50
CA SER A 161 25.23 0.80 3.64
C SER A 161 24.87 -0.43 2.79
N GLU A 162 24.16 -1.43 3.35
CA GLU A 162 23.68 -2.60 2.59
C GLU A 162 22.69 -2.18 1.49
N LEU A 163 21.81 -1.22 1.78
CA LEU A 163 20.89 -0.67 0.78
C LEU A 163 21.63 0.03 -0.35
N VAL A 164 22.58 0.90 0.01
CA VAL A 164 23.40 1.65 -0.96
C VAL A 164 24.16 0.72 -1.88
N GLU A 165 24.87 -0.28 -1.35
CA GLU A 165 25.62 -1.26 -2.14
C GLU A 165 24.71 -2.03 -3.12
N ASN A 166 23.53 -2.45 -2.64
CA ASN A 166 22.55 -3.16 -3.45
C ASN A 166 22.01 -2.29 -4.58
N PHE A 167 21.62 -1.07 -4.25
CA PHE A 167 21.05 -0.15 -5.22
C PHE A 167 22.09 0.35 -6.24
N GLU A 168 23.34 0.54 -5.84
CA GLU A 168 24.45 0.80 -6.78
C GLU A 168 24.62 -0.34 -7.79
N THR A 169 24.49 -1.58 -7.33
CA THR A 169 24.55 -2.75 -8.21
C THR A 169 23.43 -2.72 -9.26
N LEU A 170 22.21 -2.38 -8.83
CA LEU A 170 21.08 -2.23 -9.74
C LEU A 170 21.29 -1.07 -10.72
N LEU A 171 21.84 0.05 -10.25
CA LEU A 171 22.10 1.22 -11.10
C LEU A 171 23.12 0.89 -12.21
N LYS A 172 24.17 0.12 -11.88
CA LYS A 172 25.22 -0.30 -12.82
C LYS A 172 24.80 -1.43 -13.77
N ALA A 173 23.77 -2.20 -13.43
CA ALA A 173 23.26 -3.26 -14.29
C ALA A 173 22.61 -2.71 -15.56
N PRO A 174 22.72 -3.38 -16.72
CA PRO A 174 21.99 -2.97 -17.93
C PRO A 174 20.47 -3.03 -17.71
N SER A 175 19.73 -2.12 -18.36
CA SER A 175 18.25 -2.02 -18.23
C SER A 175 17.50 -3.25 -18.77
N SER A 176 18.16 -4.18 -19.44
CA SER A 176 17.60 -5.39 -20.05
C SER A 176 17.72 -6.65 -19.17
N ALA A 177 18.05 -6.52 -17.88
CA ALA A 177 18.25 -7.65 -16.97
C ALA A 177 16.98 -8.04 -16.19
N VAL A 178 15.79 -8.02 -16.84
CA VAL A 178 14.52 -8.57 -16.31
C VAL A 178 13.93 -9.51 -17.35
#